data_2b32b63896621f8eb2852ff24966883c
#
_entry.id   2b32b63896621f8eb2852ff24966883c
#
_cell.length_a   1.000
_cell.length_b   1.000
_cell.length_c   1.000
_cell.angle_alpha   90.00
_cell.angle_beta   90.00
_cell.angle_gamma   90.00
#
_symmetry.space_group_name_H-M   'P 1'
#
loop_
_entity.id
_entity.type
_entity.pdbx_description
1 polymer ?
#
loop_
_entity_poly.entity_id
_entity_poly.type
_entity_poly.pdbx_seq_one_letter_code
_entity_poly.pdbx_strand_id
1 'polypeptide(L)'
;IKIKEKNKPQQEEVDFSAKTPSLLDNELKLENVYKKVSGFNHKQFLEGAKKAFEIIITSFNNGDKGTLKNLVSKDVYTVFETAINKGQNNPSSQFYSLIIESIEDAKVENNKIIISVNFISEQMLNNDEGKIIKNKDTWTFEKPANSSNPIWILTQT
;
A
#
# COMPACT_ATOMS: atom_id res chain seq x y z
N ILE A 1 -17.41 36.50 -8.26
CA ILE A 1 -17.39 36.04 -7.99
C ILE A 1 -16.93 35.32 -7.65
N LYS A 2 -16.75 35.39 -7.75
CA LYS A 2 -16.40 34.70 -7.42
C LYS A 2 -15.99 33.89 -6.95
N ILE A 3 -15.76 33.92 -6.99
CA ILE A 3 -15.47 33.21 -6.55
C ILE A 3 -14.92 32.43 -6.28
N LYS A 4 -14.88 32.60 -6.33
CA LYS A 4 -14.52 31.93 -6.08
C LYS A 4 -13.99 31.18 -5.82
N GLU A 5 -13.98 31.43 -5.87
CA GLU A 5 -13.64 30.79 -5.65
C GLU A 5 -13.10 30.05 -5.39
N LYS A 6 -13.18 30.39 -5.33
CA LYS A 6 -12.81 29.80 -5.07
C LYS A 6 -12.36 29.02 -4.80
N ASN A 7 -12.46 29.31 -4.83
CA ASN A 7 -12.15 28.56 -4.65
C ASN A 7 -11.53 27.81 -4.54
N LYS A 8 -11.47 27.93 -4.55
CA LYS A 8 -10.92 27.43 -4.53
C LYS A 8 -10.30 26.78 -4.34
N PRO A 9 -10.25 26.86 -4.43
CA PRO A 9 -9.61 26.27 -4.34
C PRO A 9 -8.94 25.70 -4.16
N GLN A 10 -8.74 25.77 -4.19
CA GLN A 10 -8.20 25.33 -4.20
C GLN A 10 -7.49 24.72 -3.95
N GLN A 11 -7.29 24.91 -3.98
CA GLN A 11 -6.69 24.49 -3.88
C GLN A 11 -6.03 23.88 -3.61
N GLU A 12 -5.84 24.03 -3.65
CA GLU A 12 -5.23 23.49 -3.60
C GLU A 12 -4.63 22.80 -3.58
N GLU A 13 -4.43 22.89 -3.65
CA GLU A 13 -3.82 22.44 -3.82
C GLU A 13 -3.14 21.90 -3.86
N VAL A 14 -2.77 22.00 -3.87
CA VAL A 14 -2.02 21.73 -3.99
C VAL A 14 -1.26 21.22 -3.78
N ASP A 15 -0.77 21.48 -3.97
CA ASP A 15 0.06 21.13 -3.90
C ASP A 15 0.60 20.45 -3.36
N PHE A 16 0.74 20.39 -3.46
CA PHE A 16 1.25 19.67 -3.16
C PHE A 16 2.04 19.19 -3.36
N SER A 17 2.57 19.67 -3.79
CA SER A 17 3.14 19.37 -4.13
C SER A 17 4.26 19.05 -4.58
N ALA A 18 4.79 19.32 -4.98
CA ALA A 18 5.70 19.08 -6.06
C ALA A 18 7.14 19.09 -5.64
N LYS A 19 7.60 19.91 -4.95
CA LYS A 19 8.88 19.96 -4.26
C LYS A 19 9.05 18.74 -3.37
N THR A 20 10.15 18.61 -2.66
CA THR A 20 10.26 17.62 -1.62
C THR A 20 9.04 17.75 -0.74
N PRO A 21 8.24 16.75 -0.71
CA PRO A 21 6.96 16.86 -0.01
C PRO A 21 7.17 17.02 1.48
N SER A 22 6.44 17.93 2.09
CA SER A 22 6.39 17.94 3.54
C SER A 22 5.64 16.72 4.02
N LEU A 23 6.06 16.19 5.16
CA LEU A 23 5.42 15.05 5.76
C LEU A 23 4.18 15.52 6.51
N LEU A 24 3.05 14.86 6.26
CA LEU A 24 1.83 15.06 7.02
C LEU A 24 1.96 14.34 8.37
N ASP A 25 1.06 14.67 9.29
CA ASP A 25 1.14 14.10 10.65
C ASP A 25 1.24 12.59 10.65
N ASN A 26 0.48 11.93 9.80
CA ASN A 26 0.51 10.47 9.77
C ASN A 26 1.77 9.92 9.09
N GLU A 27 2.55 10.78 8.42
CA GLU A 27 3.76 10.40 7.71
C GLU A 27 5.02 10.79 8.47
N LEU A 28 4.90 11.48 9.60
CA LEU A 28 6.07 11.90 10.38
C LEU A 28 6.92 10.73 10.83
N LYS A 29 6.31 9.56 10.94
CA LYS A 29 7.05 8.33 11.28
C LYS A 29 8.10 7.98 10.24
N LEU A 30 7.98 8.51 9.04
CA LEU A 30 8.95 8.29 7.96
C LEU A 30 10.22 9.12 8.11
N GLU A 31 10.24 10.08 9.04
CA GLU A 31 11.41 10.93 9.27
C GLU A 31 12.69 10.12 9.48
N ASN A 32 12.61 9.05 10.25
CA ASN A 32 13.77 8.22 10.53
C ASN A 32 14.31 7.56 9.26
N VAL A 33 13.43 7.22 8.34
CA VAL A 33 13.84 6.65 7.07
C VAL A 33 14.60 7.69 6.25
N TYR A 34 14.07 8.92 6.20
CA TYR A 34 14.73 10.00 5.49
C TYR A 34 16.12 10.30 6.06
N LYS A 35 16.28 10.20 7.37
CA LYS A 35 17.57 10.47 8.01
C LYS A 35 18.62 9.42 7.67
N LYS A 36 18.19 8.19 7.40
CA LYS A 36 19.10 7.07 7.26
C LYS A 36 19.26 6.57 5.83
N VAL A 37 18.34 6.93 4.95
CA VAL A 37 18.32 6.41 3.57
C VAL A 37 18.29 7.57 2.59
N SER A 38 19.40 7.74 1.88
CA SER A 38 19.49 8.74 0.84
C SER A 38 18.57 8.37 -0.32
N GLY A 39 17.86 9.36 -0.84
CA GLY A 39 17.01 9.14 -2.01
C GLY A 39 15.65 8.52 -1.73
N PHE A 40 15.33 8.27 -0.46
CA PHE A 40 13.99 7.77 -0.14
C PHE A 40 12.94 8.83 -0.48
N ASN A 41 11.83 8.38 -1.06
CA ASN A 41 10.72 9.25 -1.45
C ASN A 41 9.41 8.62 -0.98
N HIS A 42 8.77 9.26 0.01
CA HIS A 42 7.58 8.66 0.61
C HIS A 42 6.38 8.63 -0.32
N LYS A 43 6.24 9.59 -1.21
CA LYS A 43 5.13 9.57 -2.18
C LYS A 43 5.28 8.40 -3.13
N GLN A 44 6.49 8.17 -3.60
CA GLN A 44 6.78 7.03 -4.46
C GLN A 44 6.54 5.71 -3.74
N PHE A 45 6.95 5.64 -2.45
CA PHE A 45 6.68 4.46 -1.65
C PHE A 45 5.18 4.21 -1.49
N LEU A 46 4.41 5.23 -1.11
CA LEU A 46 2.97 5.06 -0.88
C LEU A 46 2.24 4.66 -2.15
N GLU A 47 2.63 5.22 -3.27
CA GLU A 47 2.07 4.87 -4.57
C GLU A 47 2.36 3.40 -4.91
N GLY A 48 3.61 2.99 -4.68
CA GLY A 48 4.02 1.60 -4.88
C GLY A 48 3.32 0.63 -3.94
N ALA A 49 3.16 1.03 -2.67
CA ALA A 49 2.47 0.20 -1.67
C ALA A 49 1.01 -0.01 -2.05
N LYS A 50 0.35 1.04 -2.50
CA LYS A 50 -1.04 0.95 -2.93
C LYS A 50 -1.19 0.02 -4.13
N LYS A 51 -0.29 0.16 -5.10
CA LYS A 51 -0.29 -0.71 -6.28
C LYS A 51 0.00 -2.15 -5.89
N ALA A 52 0.95 -2.38 -4.99
CA ALA A 52 1.28 -3.71 -4.52
C ALA A 52 0.10 -4.36 -3.82
N PHE A 53 -0.61 -3.60 -2.97
CA PHE A 53 -1.80 -4.11 -2.29
C PHE A 53 -2.82 -4.61 -3.31
N GLU A 54 -3.10 -3.80 -4.31
CA GLU A 54 -4.07 -4.14 -5.34
C GLU A 54 -3.67 -5.39 -6.12
N ILE A 55 -2.41 -5.46 -6.54
CA ILE A 55 -1.91 -6.61 -7.29
C ILE A 55 -1.94 -7.88 -6.43
N ILE A 56 -1.51 -7.78 -5.18
CA ILE A 56 -1.46 -8.94 -4.29
C ILE A 56 -2.87 -9.48 -4.01
N ILE A 57 -3.81 -8.62 -3.69
CA ILE A 57 -5.19 -9.06 -3.41
C ILE A 57 -5.82 -9.65 -4.68
N THR A 58 -5.63 -9.00 -5.82
CA THR A 58 -6.16 -9.52 -7.09
C THR A 58 -5.55 -10.88 -7.43
N SER A 59 -4.25 -11.03 -7.24
CA SER A 59 -3.56 -12.29 -7.50
C SER A 59 -4.02 -13.37 -6.54
N PHE A 60 -4.21 -13.03 -5.27
CA PHE A 60 -4.72 -13.98 -4.29
C PHE A 60 -6.12 -14.46 -4.71
N ASN A 61 -7.01 -13.54 -5.04
CA ASN A 61 -8.37 -13.89 -5.40
C ASN A 61 -8.44 -14.74 -6.66
N ASN A 62 -7.53 -14.53 -7.59
CA ASN A 62 -7.47 -15.31 -8.83
C ASN A 62 -6.66 -16.60 -8.69
N GLY A 63 -6.07 -16.84 -7.53
CA GLY A 63 -5.22 -18.01 -7.33
C GLY A 63 -3.91 -17.95 -8.08
N ASP A 64 -3.45 -16.75 -8.41
CA ASP A 64 -2.21 -16.56 -9.18
C ASP A 64 -1.00 -16.63 -8.25
N LYS A 65 -0.58 -17.85 -7.96
CA LYS A 65 0.54 -18.10 -7.05
C LYS A 65 1.87 -17.60 -7.61
N GLY A 66 2.02 -17.59 -8.93
CA GLY A 66 3.26 -17.15 -9.56
C GLY A 66 3.53 -15.68 -9.31
N THR A 67 2.52 -14.83 -9.45
CA THR A 67 2.66 -13.42 -9.18
C THR A 67 2.89 -13.15 -7.70
N LEU A 68 2.16 -13.85 -6.82
CA LEU A 68 2.32 -13.71 -5.38
C LEU A 68 3.74 -13.99 -4.93
N LYS A 69 4.35 -15.03 -5.47
CA LYS A 69 5.70 -15.45 -5.09
C LYS A 69 6.73 -14.33 -5.22
N ASN A 70 6.55 -13.44 -6.17
CA ASN A 70 7.50 -12.37 -6.47
C ASN A 70 7.29 -11.13 -5.59
N LEU A 71 6.17 -11.05 -4.89
CA LEU A 71 5.78 -9.83 -4.17
C LEU A 71 5.70 -10.01 -2.66
N VAL A 72 5.75 -11.23 -2.17
CA VAL A 72 5.60 -11.51 -0.75
C VAL A 72 6.75 -12.37 -0.24
N SER A 73 6.99 -12.31 1.08
CA SER A 73 7.98 -13.16 1.71
C SER A 73 7.54 -14.60 1.68
N LYS A 74 8.48 -15.51 1.95
CA LYS A 74 8.20 -16.93 1.98
C LYS A 74 7.09 -17.28 2.97
N ASP A 75 7.13 -16.68 4.16
CA ASP A 75 6.15 -16.94 5.19
C ASP A 75 4.76 -16.48 4.78
N VAL A 76 4.67 -15.27 4.22
CA VAL A 76 3.39 -14.74 3.73
C VAL A 76 2.88 -15.57 2.57
N TYR A 77 3.78 -16.00 1.67
CA TYR A 77 3.40 -16.85 0.56
C TYR A 77 2.74 -18.15 1.04
N THR A 78 3.32 -18.77 2.06
CA THR A 78 2.79 -20.02 2.60
C THR A 78 1.36 -19.82 3.13
N VAL A 79 1.10 -18.71 3.79
CA VAL A 79 -0.24 -18.39 4.29
C VAL A 79 -1.22 -18.23 3.13
N PHE A 80 -0.85 -17.46 2.11
CA PHE A 80 -1.71 -17.25 0.94
C PHE A 80 -1.95 -18.53 0.17
N GLU A 81 -0.89 -19.31 -0.05
CA GLU A 81 -1.00 -20.59 -0.76
C GLU A 81 -1.95 -21.52 -0.04
N THR A 82 -1.81 -21.64 1.28
CA THR A 82 -2.68 -22.48 2.09
C THR A 82 -4.15 -22.05 1.95
N ALA A 83 -4.40 -20.75 2.00
CA ALA A 83 -5.76 -20.22 1.85
C ALA A 83 -6.33 -20.49 0.46
N ILE A 84 -5.53 -20.33 -0.58
CA ILE A 84 -5.96 -20.61 -1.95
C ILE A 84 -6.29 -22.10 -2.10
N ASN A 85 -5.44 -22.97 -1.56
CA ASN A 85 -5.65 -24.41 -1.65
C ASN A 85 -6.90 -24.87 -0.91
N LYS A 86 -7.35 -24.10 0.08
CA LYS A 86 -8.58 -24.38 0.81
C LYS A 86 -9.80 -23.71 0.18
N GLY A 87 -9.64 -23.05 -0.95
CA GLY A 87 -10.74 -22.37 -1.62
C GLY A 87 -11.23 -21.12 -0.92
N GLN A 88 -10.37 -20.49 -0.13
CA GLN A 88 -10.75 -19.29 0.64
C GLN A 88 -10.56 -17.98 -0.15
N ASN A 89 -10.02 -18.05 -1.35
CA ASN A 89 -9.94 -16.91 -2.26
C ASN A 89 -11.27 -16.74 -2.99
N ASN A 90 -11.49 -15.54 -3.50
CA ASN A 90 -12.76 -15.20 -4.18
C ASN A 90 -12.50 -14.62 -5.57
N PRO A 91 -12.49 -15.46 -6.62
CA PRO A 91 -12.18 -15.00 -7.97
C PRO A 91 -13.14 -13.95 -8.52
N SER A 92 -14.35 -13.85 -7.97
CA SER A 92 -15.34 -12.87 -8.43
C SER A 92 -15.29 -11.56 -7.68
N SER A 93 -14.34 -11.42 -6.75
CA SER A 93 -14.18 -10.18 -5.99
C SER A 93 -13.46 -9.14 -6.84
N GLN A 94 -13.91 -7.88 -6.75
CA GLN A 94 -13.28 -6.76 -7.45
C GLN A 94 -13.17 -5.58 -6.51
N PHE A 95 -12.10 -4.80 -6.67
CA PHE A 95 -11.95 -3.56 -5.91
C PHE A 95 -13.01 -2.55 -6.32
N TYR A 96 -13.60 -1.94 -5.33
CA TYR A 96 -14.46 -0.78 -5.49
C TYR A 96 -13.70 0.50 -5.13
N SER A 97 -12.94 0.47 -4.05
CA SER A 97 -12.09 1.58 -3.65
C SER A 97 -10.89 1.07 -2.85
N LEU A 98 -9.83 1.84 -2.85
CA LEU A 98 -8.62 1.54 -2.08
C LEU A 98 -7.95 2.84 -1.69
N ILE A 99 -7.75 3.03 -0.39
CA ILE A 99 -7.02 4.19 0.12
C ILE A 99 -6.02 3.76 1.18
N ILE A 100 -4.98 4.58 1.33
CA ILE A 100 -4.05 4.45 2.45
C ILE A 100 -4.56 5.40 3.53
N GLU A 101 -4.88 4.84 4.69
CA GLU A 101 -5.37 5.63 5.81
C GLU A 101 -4.22 6.32 6.54
N SER A 102 -3.14 5.60 6.80
CA SER A 102 -2.03 6.12 7.59
C SER A 102 -0.81 5.22 7.50
N ILE A 103 0.32 5.75 7.97
CA ILE A 103 1.53 4.97 8.21
C ILE A 103 1.48 4.50 9.65
N GLU A 104 1.51 3.20 9.85
CA GLU A 104 1.47 2.63 11.19
C GLU A 104 2.83 2.72 11.87
N ASP A 105 3.88 2.37 11.14
CA ASP A 105 5.23 2.36 11.67
C ASP A 105 6.24 2.40 10.53
N ALA A 106 7.44 2.92 10.81
CA ALA A 106 8.51 2.96 9.83
C ALA A 106 9.85 2.96 10.56
N LYS A 107 10.76 2.10 10.10
CA LYS A 107 12.08 2.00 10.70
C LYS A 107 13.10 1.51 9.69
N VAL A 108 14.35 1.74 10.01
CA VAL A 108 15.50 1.16 9.29
C VAL A 108 16.25 0.30 10.28
N GLU A 109 16.35 -0.98 9.99
CA GLU A 109 16.91 -1.96 10.91
C GLU A 109 17.62 -3.04 10.11
N ASN A 110 18.85 -3.40 10.52
CA ASN A 110 19.64 -4.41 9.81
C ASN A 110 19.78 -4.13 8.33
N ASN A 111 19.97 -2.86 7.98
CA ASN A 111 20.10 -2.39 6.60
C ASN A 111 18.87 -2.66 5.75
N LYS A 112 17.71 -2.68 6.38
CA LYS A 112 16.42 -2.81 5.70
C LYS A 112 15.50 -1.68 6.09
N ILE A 113 14.72 -1.22 5.14
CA ILE A 113 13.63 -0.28 5.39
C ILE A 113 12.38 -1.13 5.62
N ILE A 114 11.73 -0.91 6.76
CA ILE A 114 10.53 -1.66 7.14
C ILE A 114 9.42 -0.67 7.44
N ILE A 115 8.36 -0.71 6.65
CA ILE A 115 7.25 0.24 6.76
C ILE A 115 5.93 -0.49 6.80
N SER A 116 5.13 -0.18 7.83
CA SER A 116 3.78 -0.73 7.97
C SER A 116 2.75 0.32 7.61
N VAL A 117 1.79 -0.05 6.80
CA VAL A 117 0.79 0.85 6.21
C VAL A 117 -0.60 0.34 6.53
N ASN A 118 -1.48 1.26 6.92
CA ASN A 118 -2.89 0.96 7.16
C ASN A 118 -3.68 1.26 5.89
N PHE A 119 -4.32 0.22 5.35
CA PHE A 119 -5.16 0.33 4.15
C PHE A 119 -6.64 0.21 4.51
N ILE A 120 -7.46 0.92 3.77
CA ILE A 120 -8.90 0.71 3.77
C ILE A 120 -9.29 0.35 2.35
N SER A 121 -9.89 -0.81 2.18
CA SER A 121 -10.35 -1.25 0.86
C SER A 121 -11.82 -1.59 0.91
N GLU A 122 -12.49 -1.37 -0.23
CA GLU A 122 -13.85 -1.84 -0.43
C GLU A 122 -13.85 -2.73 -1.66
N GLN A 123 -14.46 -3.89 -1.54
CA GLN A 123 -14.48 -4.89 -2.58
C GLN A 123 -15.92 -5.35 -2.84
N MET A 124 -16.25 -5.45 -4.12
CA MET A 124 -17.55 -6.00 -4.53
C MET A 124 -17.43 -7.50 -4.68
N LEU A 125 -18.40 -8.22 -4.14
CA LEU A 125 -18.48 -9.67 -4.32
C LEU A 125 -19.41 -9.98 -5.47
N ASN A 126 -18.99 -10.90 -6.36
CA ASN A 126 -19.81 -11.40 -7.46
C ASN A 126 -20.33 -10.28 -8.39
N ASN A 127 -19.54 -9.21 -8.54
CA ASN A 127 -19.92 -8.04 -9.35
C ASN A 127 -21.24 -7.40 -8.90
N ASP A 128 -21.58 -7.54 -7.63
CA ASP A 128 -22.81 -7.01 -7.06
C ASP A 128 -22.52 -5.81 -6.18
N GLU A 129 -22.87 -4.60 -6.64
CA GLU A 129 -22.66 -3.38 -5.88
C GLU A 129 -23.39 -3.37 -4.52
N GLY A 130 -24.43 -4.19 -4.38
CA GLY A 130 -25.12 -4.35 -3.10
C GLY A 130 -24.34 -5.18 -2.09
N LYS A 131 -23.24 -5.78 -2.52
CA LYS A 131 -22.41 -6.63 -1.65
C LYS A 131 -20.99 -6.09 -1.56
N ILE A 132 -20.86 -4.84 -1.17
CA ILE A 132 -19.56 -4.20 -0.96
C ILE A 132 -19.12 -4.47 0.47
N ILE A 133 -17.92 -5.03 0.61
CA ILE A 133 -17.33 -5.31 1.91
C ILE A 133 -16.17 -4.36 2.13
N LYS A 134 -16.17 -3.69 3.28
CA LYS A 134 -15.09 -2.78 3.68
C LYS A 134 -14.14 -3.50 4.61
N ASN A 135 -12.85 -3.43 4.29
CA ASN A 135 -11.79 -4.05 5.09
C ASN A 135 -10.77 -3.01 5.51
N LYS A 136 -10.21 -3.21 6.70
CA LYS A 136 -9.05 -2.45 7.19
C LYS A 136 -7.92 -3.44 7.43
N ASP A 137 -6.78 -3.18 6.82
CA ASP A 137 -5.62 -4.07 6.90
C ASP A 137 -4.36 -3.27 7.18
N THR A 138 -3.49 -3.84 8.00
CA THR A 138 -2.16 -3.29 8.23
C THR A 138 -1.15 -4.23 7.58
N TRP A 139 -0.43 -3.72 6.59
CA TRP A 139 0.55 -4.52 5.85
C TRP A 139 1.94 -3.94 6.05
N THR A 140 2.91 -4.82 6.24
CA THR A 140 4.32 -4.43 6.42
C THR A 140 5.12 -4.81 5.19
N PHE A 141 5.83 -3.81 4.65
CA PHE A 141 6.69 -3.97 3.48
C PHE A 141 8.15 -3.78 3.88
N GLU A 142 9.03 -4.51 3.23
CA GLU A 142 10.47 -4.41 3.45
C GLU A 142 11.22 -4.27 2.15
N LYS A 143 12.34 -3.54 2.23
CA LYS A 143 13.25 -3.38 1.11
C LYS A 143 14.66 -3.13 1.66
N PRO A 144 15.70 -3.72 1.05
CA PRO A 144 17.07 -3.37 1.45
C PRO A 144 17.32 -1.88 1.29
N ALA A 145 17.95 -1.25 2.28
CA ALA A 145 18.12 0.20 2.31
C ALA A 145 18.99 0.73 1.18
N ASN A 146 19.94 -0.08 0.71
CA ASN A 146 20.88 0.32 -0.34
C ASN A 146 20.60 -0.36 -1.69
N SER A 147 19.41 -0.91 -1.85
CA SER A 147 19.03 -1.58 -3.10
C SER A 147 18.51 -0.59 -4.13
N SER A 148 18.92 -0.76 -5.37
CA SER A 148 18.37 0.00 -6.51
C SER A 148 17.07 -0.63 -7.02
N ASN A 149 16.73 -1.82 -6.56
CA ASN A 149 15.49 -2.49 -6.95
C ASN A 149 14.29 -1.76 -6.32
N PRO A 150 13.34 -1.27 -7.12
CA PRO A 150 12.20 -0.51 -6.59
C PRO A 150 11.14 -1.37 -5.91
N ILE A 151 11.27 -2.68 -5.92
CA ILE A 151 10.24 -3.58 -5.43
C ILE A 151 10.30 -3.72 -3.91
N TRP A 152 9.18 -3.47 -3.28
CA TRP A 152 8.97 -3.71 -1.86
C TRP A 152 8.30 -5.07 -1.68
N ILE A 153 8.75 -5.83 -0.69
CA ILE A 153 8.22 -7.18 -0.44
C ILE A 153 7.30 -7.14 0.76
N LEU A 154 6.12 -7.71 0.64
CA LEU A 154 5.18 -7.84 1.75
C LEU A 154 5.69 -8.92 2.69
N THR A 155 5.94 -8.55 3.95
CA THR A 155 6.50 -9.46 4.95
C THR A 155 5.55 -9.76 6.09
N GLN A 156 4.44 -9.02 6.20
CA GLN A 156 3.47 -9.23 7.26
C GLN A 156 2.12 -8.65 6.85
N THR A 157 1.05 -9.35 7.16
CA THR A 157 -0.33 -8.91 6.91
C THR A 157 -1.12 -8.78 8.19
#